data_8bcaaadff4ece7a1dedce1e93dccb51c
#
_entry.id   8bcaaadff4ece7a1dedce1e93dccb51c
#
_cell.length_a   1.000
_cell.length_b   1.000
_cell.length_c   1.000
_cell.angle_alpha   90.00
_cell.angle_beta   90.00
_cell.angle_gamma   90.00
#
_symmetry.space_group_name_H-M   'P 1'
#
loop_
_entity.id
_entity.type
_entity.pdbx_description
1 polymer ?
#
loop_
_entity_poly.entity_id
_entity_poly.type
_entity_poly.pdbx_seq_one_letter_code
_entity_poly.pdbx_strand_id
1 'polypeptide(L)'
;RNPRMIKITLDIIIAKELVVIMPKVYFLCTGNACRSQMAEGFAKKLLGRQWQVKSAGIEAHGLNPLAVKVMAEKGIDISQQQSKVLKEAELQQADLIVTLCGDARDRCPVTPPTVRRLHWPLADPAAASGSQEAVLAVFRQVRDQIEAHVRALKADA
;
A
#
# COMPACT_ATOMS: atom_id res chain seq x y z
N ARG A 1 30.51 21.23 -25.41
CA ARG A 1 29.66 20.34 -24.59
C ARG A 1 28.95 19.34 -25.50
N ASN A 2 28.85 18.10 -25.04
CA ASN A 2 28.18 17.04 -25.79
C ASN A 2 26.64 17.18 -25.65
N PRO A 3 25.91 17.42 -26.77
CA PRO A 3 24.46 17.59 -26.71
C PRO A 3 23.72 16.39 -26.12
N ARG A 4 24.25 15.19 -26.28
CA ARG A 4 23.66 13.96 -25.71
C ARG A 4 23.71 13.96 -24.18
N MET A 5 24.79 14.44 -23.58
CA MET A 5 24.96 14.50 -22.14
C MET A 5 24.00 15.53 -21.51
N ILE A 6 23.81 16.68 -22.18
CA ILE A 6 22.87 17.73 -21.72
C ILE A 6 21.44 17.17 -21.71
N LYS A 7 21.04 16.44 -22.76
CA LYS A 7 19.71 15.85 -22.86
C LYS A 7 19.47 14.81 -21.76
N ILE A 8 20.43 13.91 -21.53
CA ILE A 8 20.31 12.88 -20.48
C ILE A 8 20.15 13.52 -19.10
N THR A 9 20.92 14.57 -18.80
CA THR A 9 20.82 15.28 -17.52
C THR A 9 19.43 15.93 -17.34
N LEU A 10 18.92 16.54 -18.41
CA LEU A 10 17.60 17.17 -18.39
C LEU A 10 16.49 16.13 -18.20
N ASP A 11 16.56 15.00 -18.89
CA ASP A 11 15.59 13.91 -18.76
C ASP A 11 15.57 13.35 -17.33
N ILE A 12 16.71 13.21 -16.66
CA ILE A 12 16.82 12.77 -15.28
C ILE A 12 16.19 13.80 -14.32
N ILE A 13 16.43 15.09 -14.54
CA ILE A 13 15.86 16.17 -13.72
C ILE A 13 14.33 16.18 -13.85
N ILE A 14 13.81 16.08 -15.07
CA ILE A 14 12.36 16.03 -15.34
C ILE A 14 11.74 14.81 -14.67
N ALA A 15 12.37 13.64 -14.76
CA ALA A 15 11.88 12.42 -14.13
C ALA A 15 11.81 12.55 -12.60
N LYS A 16 12.81 13.19 -11.96
CA LYS A 16 12.81 13.45 -10.52
C LYS A 16 11.68 14.40 -10.12
N GLU A 17 11.44 15.45 -10.87
CA GLU A 17 10.36 16.40 -10.61
C GLU A 17 8.99 15.72 -10.73
N LEU A 18 8.77 14.87 -11.75
CA LEU A 18 7.55 14.10 -11.91
C LEU A 18 7.27 13.21 -10.71
N VAL A 19 8.28 12.51 -10.17
CA VAL A 19 8.13 11.69 -8.96
C VAL A 19 7.76 12.53 -7.75
N VAL A 20 8.33 13.74 -7.59
CA VAL A 20 8.02 14.64 -6.46
C VAL A 20 6.59 15.14 -6.51
N ILE A 21 6.03 15.40 -7.71
CA ILE A 21 4.65 15.92 -7.86
C ILE A 21 3.59 14.82 -7.92
N MET A 22 3.98 13.54 -8.03
CA MET A 22 3.02 12.44 -8.01
C MET A 22 2.30 12.37 -6.66
N PRO A 23 0.95 12.21 -6.66
CA PRO A 23 0.22 12.05 -5.42
C PRO A 23 0.65 10.80 -4.67
N LYS A 24 0.53 10.86 -3.34
CA LYS A 24 0.95 9.79 -2.42
C LYS A 24 -0.25 9.13 -1.78
N VAL A 25 -0.34 7.82 -1.90
CA VAL A 25 -1.33 7.02 -1.17
C VAL A 25 -0.62 6.20 -0.09
N TYR A 26 -1.23 6.17 1.10
CA TYR A 26 -0.72 5.48 2.27
C TYR A 26 -1.75 4.47 2.76
N PHE A 27 -1.38 3.20 2.77
CA PHE A 27 -2.23 2.12 3.29
C PHE A 27 -1.83 1.80 4.71
N LEU A 28 -2.79 1.82 5.64
CA LEU A 28 -2.55 1.57 7.06
C LEU A 28 -3.36 0.38 7.56
N CYS A 29 -2.72 -0.49 8.33
CA CYS A 29 -3.38 -1.51 9.12
C CYS A 29 -2.70 -1.60 10.50
N THR A 30 -3.05 -2.58 11.33
CA THR A 30 -2.48 -2.68 12.67
C THR A 30 -0.99 -3.01 12.65
N GLY A 31 -0.61 -4.14 12.05
CA GLY A 31 0.75 -4.67 12.13
C GLY A 31 1.59 -4.52 10.87
N ASN A 32 1.05 -3.95 9.81
CA ASN A 32 1.71 -3.89 8.50
C ASN A 32 2.29 -5.26 8.08
N ALA A 33 1.51 -6.30 8.27
CA ALA A 33 1.91 -7.68 8.03
C ALA A 33 1.16 -8.31 6.85
N CYS A 34 -0.14 -8.07 6.71
CA CYS A 34 -1.00 -8.69 5.70
C CYS A 34 -1.73 -7.67 4.83
N ARG A 35 -2.78 -7.04 5.37
CA ARG A 35 -3.72 -6.23 4.58
C ARG A 35 -3.05 -5.06 3.87
N SER A 36 -2.31 -4.23 4.59
CA SER A 36 -1.64 -3.08 3.98
C SER A 36 -0.49 -3.47 3.07
N GLN A 37 0.18 -4.59 3.33
CA GLN A 37 1.22 -5.13 2.44
C GLN A 37 0.64 -5.61 1.11
N MET A 38 -0.50 -6.31 1.15
CA MET A 38 -1.19 -6.73 -0.06
C MET A 38 -1.72 -5.53 -0.85
N ALA A 39 -2.28 -4.53 -0.16
CA ALA A 39 -2.73 -3.29 -0.78
C ALA A 39 -1.58 -2.55 -1.46
N GLU A 40 -0.42 -2.45 -0.81
CA GLU A 40 0.78 -1.87 -1.41
C GLU A 40 1.18 -2.61 -2.69
N GLY A 41 1.17 -3.93 -2.67
CA GLY A 41 1.52 -4.75 -3.83
C GLY A 41 0.59 -4.51 -5.02
N PHE A 42 -0.72 -4.54 -4.80
CA PHE A 42 -1.70 -4.26 -5.86
C PHE A 42 -1.61 -2.82 -6.37
N ALA A 43 -1.49 -1.87 -5.46
CA ALA A 43 -1.44 -0.45 -5.84
C ALA A 43 -0.19 -0.13 -6.65
N LYS A 44 0.98 -0.67 -6.29
CA LYS A 44 2.20 -0.50 -7.09
C LYS A 44 2.03 -1.05 -8.51
N LYS A 45 1.39 -2.20 -8.65
CA LYS A 45 1.15 -2.80 -9.96
C LYS A 45 0.12 -2.01 -10.77
N LEU A 46 -0.98 -1.60 -10.16
CA LEU A 46 -2.13 -1.01 -10.86
C LEU A 46 -2.06 0.52 -10.93
N LEU A 47 -1.44 1.18 -9.96
CA LEU A 47 -1.42 2.64 -9.82
C LEU A 47 0.00 3.23 -9.84
N GLY A 48 1.04 2.41 -9.94
CA GLY A 48 2.43 2.83 -9.74
C GLY A 48 2.95 3.88 -10.71
N ARG A 49 2.27 4.11 -11.83
CA ARG A 49 2.59 5.18 -12.77
C ARG A 49 1.93 6.51 -12.42
N GLN A 50 0.91 6.50 -11.56
CA GLN A 50 0.10 7.66 -11.21
C GLN A 50 0.26 8.06 -9.75
N TRP A 51 0.65 7.12 -8.88
CA TRP A 51 0.73 7.30 -7.44
C TRP A 51 2.05 6.81 -6.88
N GLN A 52 2.59 7.54 -5.91
CA GLN A 52 3.58 6.99 -4.99
C GLN A 52 2.84 6.18 -3.94
N VAL A 53 3.21 4.92 -3.77
CA VAL A 53 2.49 3.97 -2.92
C VAL A 53 3.33 3.63 -1.70
N LYS A 54 2.74 3.77 -0.52
CA LYS A 54 3.38 3.41 0.76
C LYS A 54 2.40 2.66 1.64
N SER A 55 2.91 1.89 2.58
CA SER A 55 2.12 1.26 3.63
C SER A 55 2.86 1.32 4.96
N ALA A 56 2.12 1.24 6.05
CA ALA A 56 2.66 1.14 7.40
C ALA A 56 1.62 0.53 8.35
N GLY A 57 2.03 0.26 9.57
CA GLY A 57 1.14 -0.17 10.64
C GLY A 57 1.22 0.75 11.83
N ILE A 58 0.24 0.63 12.72
CA ILE A 58 0.31 1.20 14.06
C ILE A 58 1.50 0.57 14.80
N GLU A 59 1.73 -0.71 14.52
CA GLU A 59 2.86 -1.50 14.97
C GLU A 59 3.51 -2.19 13.75
N ALA A 60 4.66 -2.80 13.92
CA ALA A 60 5.32 -3.59 12.89
C ALA A 60 5.45 -5.04 13.35
N HIS A 61 4.65 -5.93 12.78
CA HIS A 61 4.60 -7.35 13.15
C HIS A 61 5.41 -8.26 12.21
N GLY A 62 6.08 -7.69 11.22
CA GLY A 62 6.78 -8.46 10.18
C GLY A 62 5.86 -8.83 9.03
N LEU A 63 6.43 -9.05 7.86
CA LEU A 63 5.69 -9.43 6.66
C LEU A 63 5.22 -10.89 6.80
N ASN A 64 3.91 -11.11 6.70
CA ASN A 64 3.33 -12.45 6.86
C ASN A 64 3.62 -13.32 5.64
N PRO A 65 4.20 -14.51 5.80
CA PRO A 65 4.53 -15.40 4.69
C PRO A 65 3.32 -15.85 3.86
N LEU A 66 2.14 -15.95 4.47
CA LEU A 66 0.93 -16.33 3.75
C LEU A 66 0.44 -15.20 2.85
N ALA A 67 0.62 -13.95 3.26
CA ALA A 67 0.35 -12.81 2.39
C ALA A 67 1.27 -12.84 1.16
N VAL A 68 2.55 -13.11 1.36
CA VAL A 68 3.52 -13.28 0.25
C VAL A 68 3.06 -14.39 -0.70
N LYS A 69 2.64 -15.52 -0.15
CA LYS A 69 2.20 -16.69 -0.92
C LYS A 69 0.98 -16.38 -1.79
N VAL A 70 -0.07 -15.81 -1.20
CA VAL A 70 -1.30 -15.55 -1.96
C VAL A 70 -1.15 -14.41 -2.97
N MET A 71 -0.26 -13.46 -2.72
CA MET A 71 0.08 -12.43 -3.71
C MET A 71 0.87 -13.01 -4.88
N ALA A 72 1.76 -13.95 -4.63
CA ALA A 72 2.50 -14.65 -5.69
C ALA A 72 1.55 -15.41 -6.65
N GLU A 73 0.43 -15.91 -6.15
CA GLU A 73 -0.62 -16.54 -6.97
C GLU A 73 -1.19 -15.57 -8.01
N LYS A 74 -1.12 -14.27 -7.75
CA LYS A 74 -1.54 -13.21 -8.66
C LYS A 74 -0.38 -12.62 -9.47
N GLY A 75 0.79 -13.23 -9.43
CA GLY A 75 1.97 -12.75 -10.11
C GLY A 75 2.58 -11.48 -9.49
N ILE A 76 2.30 -11.22 -8.22
CA ILE A 76 2.83 -10.06 -7.51
C ILE A 76 3.76 -10.54 -6.39
N ASP A 77 5.04 -10.19 -6.50
CA ASP A 77 6.04 -10.49 -5.47
C ASP A 77 6.13 -9.35 -4.48
N ILE A 78 5.68 -9.59 -3.25
CA ILE A 78 5.80 -8.64 -2.14
C ILE A 78 6.87 -9.05 -1.13
N SER A 79 7.67 -10.08 -1.42
CA SER A 79 8.65 -10.65 -0.48
C SER A 79 9.72 -9.65 -0.02
N GLN A 80 9.99 -8.61 -0.80
CA GLN A 80 10.97 -7.58 -0.46
C GLN A 80 10.37 -6.35 0.22
N GLN A 81 9.05 -6.30 0.38
CA GLN A 81 8.41 -5.23 1.13
C GLN A 81 8.72 -5.36 2.62
N GLN A 82 8.75 -4.25 3.33
CA GLN A 82 9.12 -4.21 4.73
C GLN A 82 7.93 -3.81 5.60
N SER A 83 7.78 -4.51 6.72
CA SER A 83 6.85 -4.13 7.78
C SER A 83 7.43 -2.97 8.58
N LYS A 84 6.65 -1.90 8.78
CA LYS A 84 7.13 -0.70 9.44
C LYS A 84 6.03 0.04 10.17
N VAL A 85 6.42 0.77 11.21
CA VAL A 85 5.52 1.65 11.97
C VAL A 85 5.31 2.93 11.17
N LEU A 86 4.09 3.47 11.18
CA LEU A 86 3.77 4.74 10.55
C LEU A 86 4.67 5.86 11.10
N LYS A 87 5.00 6.81 10.21
CA LYS A 87 5.69 8.04 10.57
C LYS A 87 4.70 9.19 10.36
N GLU A 88 4.42 9.93 11.43
CA GLU A 88 3.43 11.01 11.39
C GLU A 88 3.76 12.05 10.32
N ALA A 89 5.03 12.42 10.19
CA ALA A 89 5.48 13.38 9.17
C ALA A 89 5.14 12.92 7.74
N GLU A 90 5.23 11.62 7.45
CA GLU A 90 4.85 11.08 6.14
C GLU A 90 3.34 11.13 5.91
N LEU A 91 2.55 10.86 6.95
CA LEU A 91 1.09 10.92 6.86
C LEU A 91 0.59 12.34 6.61
N GLN A 92 1.24 13.35 7.19
CA GLN A 92 0.90 14.75 6.98
C GLN A 92 1.09 15.19 5.51
N GLN A 93 1.94 14.50 4.78
CA GLN A 93 2.26 14.78 3.38
C GLN A 93 1.54 13.87 2.39
N ALA A 94 0.74 12.93 2.87
CA ALA A 94 -0.04 12.05 2.00
C ALA A 94 -1.19 12.82 1.34
N ASP A 95 -1.56 12.42 0.14
CA ASP A 95 -2.75 12.93 -0.55
C ASP A 95 -3.97 12.08 -0.22
N LEU A 96 -3.75 10.79 0.00
CA LEU A 96 -4.79 9.82 0.35
C LEU A 96 -4.27 8.85 1.41
N ILE A 97 -5.02 8.69 2.49
CA ILE A 97 -4.79 7.65 3.49
C ILE A 97 -5.94 6.66 3.42
N VAL A 98 -5.62 5.38 3.28
CA VAL A 98 -6.61 4.30 3.28
C VAL A 98 -6.35 3.42 4.50
N THR A 99 -7.29 3.40 5.44
CA THR A 99 -7.23 2.51 6.61
C THR A 99 -7.95 1.20 6.29
N LEU A 100 -7.34 0.07 6.66
CA LEU A 100 -7.79 -1.27 6.28
C LEU A 100 -8.36 -2.06 7.46
N CYS A 101 -8.38 -1.46 8.64
CA CYS A 101 -8.99 -2.01 9.85
C CYS A 101 -9.46 -0.90 10.77
N GLY A 102 -10.39 -1.23 11.69
CA GLY A 102 -10.93 -0.26 12.63
C GLY A 102 -9.87 0.32 13.58
N ASP A 103 -8.92 -0.50 14.02
CA ASP A 103 -7.84 -0.06 14.90
C ASP A 103 -6.97 1.00 14.22
N ALA A 104 -6.56 0.79 12.97
CA ALA A 104 -5.80 1.78 12.21
C ALA A 104 -6.60 3.07 11.97
N ARG A 105 -7.90 2.96 11.70
CA ARG A 105 -8.79 4.11 11.56
C ARG A 105 -8.84 4.94 12.85
N ASP A 106 -9.03 4.28 13.98
CA ASP A 106 -9.26 4.95 15.26
C ASP A 106 -7.97 5.53 15.85
N ARG A 107 -6.82 4.92 15.57
CA ARG A 107 -5.51 5.31 16.09
C ARG A 107 -4.68 6.13 15.11
N CYS A 108 -5.17 6.36 13.90
CA CYS A 108 -4.45 7.17 12.91
C CYS A 108 -4.37 8.64 13.37
N PRO A 109 -3.19 9.26 13.34
CA PRO A 109 -3.04 10.66 13.72
C PRO A 109 -3.95 11.60 12.92
N VAL A 110 -4.31 12.73 13.53
CA VAL A 110 -5.05 13.79 12.83
C VAL A 110 -4.17 14.37 11.72
N THR A 111 -4.74 14.55 10.55
CA THR A 111 -4.06 15.09 9.38
C THR A 111 -4.78 16.35 8.87
N PRO A 112 -4.11 17.21 8.08
CA PRO A 112 -4.77 18.37 7.48
C PRO A 112 -5.99 17.98 6.64
N PRO A 113 -7.00 18.87 6.51
CA PRO A 113 -8.20 18.59 5.69
C PRO A 113 -7.90 18.29 4.22
N THR A 114 -6.73 18.69 3.72
CA THR A 114 -6.26 18.43 2.36
C THR A 114 -5.91 16.95 2.13
N VAL A 115 -5.68 16.19 3.21
CA VAL A 115 -5.42 14.74 3.14
C VAL A 115 -6.76 14.02 3.12
N ARG A 116 -7.08 13.41 1.97
CA ARG A 116 -8.28 12.61 1.81
C ARG A 116 -8.12 11.28 2.57
N ARG A 117 -9.21 10.81 3.21
CA ARG A 117 -9.23 9.54 3.94
C ARG A 117 -10.31 8.62 3.43
N LEU A 118 -9.96 7.34 3.25
CA LEU A 118 -10.89 6.26 2.96
C LEU A 118 -10.71 5.15 4.00
N HIS A 119 -11.76 4.39 4.22
CA HIS A 119 -11.71 3.22 5.10
C HIS A 119 -12.29 2.01 4.37
N TRP A 120 -11.49 0.95 4.26
CA TRP A 120 -11.90 -0.34 3.72
C TRP A 120 -11.96 -1.34 4.87
N PRO A 121 -13.17 -1.68 5.35
CA PRO A 121 -13.31 -2.59 6.50
C PRO A 121 -13.03 -4.03 6.07
N LEU A 122 -11.83 -4.50 6.35
CA LEU A 122 -11.35 -5.84 5.98
C LEU A 122 -11.10 -6.67 7.21
N ALA A 123 -11.49 -7.95 7.15
CA ALA A 123 -11.15 -8.93 8.19
C ALA A 123 -9.63 -9.12 8.25
N ASP A 124 -9.11 -9.40 9.45
CA ASP A 124 -7.71 -9.74 9.64
C ASP A 124 -7.48 -11.22 9.27
N PRO A 125 -6.83 -11.53 8.15
CA PRO A 125 -6.64 -12.92 7.76
C PRO A 125 -5.69 -13.67 8.71
N ALA A 126 -4.80 -12.97 9.41
CA ALA A 126 -3.91 -13.59 10.39
C ALA A 126 -4.66 -14.11 11.63
N ALA A 127 -5.88 -13.63 11.90
CA ALA A 127 -6.74 -14.13 12.96
C ALA A 127 -7.50 -15.39 12.58
N ALA A 128 -7.44 -15.83 11.33
CA ALA A 128 -8.12 -17.04 10.87
C ALA A 128 -7.53 -18.29 11.52
N SER A 129 -8.41 -19.24 11.83
CA SER A 129 -8.03 -20.52 12.45
C SER A 129 -8.64 -21.68 11.66
N GLY A 130 -8.18 -22.89 11.99
CA GLY A 130 -8.60 -24.11 11.33
C GLY A 130 -7.47 -24.74 10.52
N SER A 131 -7.82 -25.52 9.49
CA SER A 131 -6.84 -26.17 8.62
C SER A 131 -6.04 -25.13 7.84
N GLN A 132 -4.87 -25.54 7.34
CA GLN A 132 -4.05 -24.69 6.49
C GLN A 132 -4.84 -24.20 5.26
N GLU A 133 -5.64 -25.07 4.66
CA GLU A 133 -6.50 -24.72 3.53
C GLU A 133 -7.56 -23.69 3.90
N ALA A 134 -8.18 -23.82 5.09
CA ALA A 134 -9.18 -22.87 5.57
C ALA A 134 -8.54 -21.48 5.79
N VAL A 135 -7.36 -21.45 6.39
CA VAL A 135 -6.61 -20.19 6.61
C VAL A 135 -6.23 -19.54 5.28
N LEU A 136 -5.70 -20.32 4.34
CA LEU A 136 -5.36 -19.81 3.00
C LEU A 136 -6.58 -19.27 2.26
N ALA A 137 -7.73 -19.93 2.39
CA ALA A 137 -8.98 -19.45 1.79
C ALA A 137 -9.35 -18.05 2.31
N VAL A 138 -9.15 -17.78 3.59
CA VAL A 138 -9.39 -16.44 4.17
C VAL A 138 -8.39 -15.43 3.61
N PHE A 139 -7.11 -15.76 3.52
CA PHE A 139 -6.10 -14.88 2.91
C PHE A 139 -6.45 -14.54 1.47
N ARG A 140 -6.88 -15.53 0.68
CA ARG A 140 -7.30 -15.31 -0.72
C ARG A 140 -8.53 -14.43 -0.83
N GLN A 141 -9.51 -14.62 0.07
CA GLN A 141 -10.72 -13.79 0.09
C GLN A 141 -10.40 -12.33 0.39
N VAL A 142 -9.61 -12.07 1.43
CA VAL A 142 -9.19 -10.70 1.79
C VAL A 142 -8.35 -10.09 0.66
N ARG A 143 -7.42 -10.86 0.09
CA ARG A 143 -6.64 -10.44 -1.08
C ARG A 143 -7.53 -9.97 -2.24
N ASP A 144 -8.54 -10.76 -2.57
CA ASP A 144 -9.43 -10.46 -3.71
C ASP A 144 -10.30 -9.23 -3.42
N GLN A 145 -10.71 -9.03 -2.17
CA GLN A 145 -11.41 -7.80 -1.75
C GLN A 145 -10.51 -6.57 -1.91
N ILE A 146 -9.26 -6.67 -1.51
CA ILE A 146 -8.27 -5.59 -1.67
C ILE A 146 -8.06 -5.28 -3.14
N GLU A 147 -7.90 -6.29 -3.97
CA GLU A 147 -7.75 -6.09 -5.42
C GLU A 147 -8.93 -5.31 -6.00
N ALA A 148 -10.16 -5.68 -5.64
CA ALA A 148 -11.34 -4.98 -6.09
C ALA A 148 -11.36 -3.52 -5.65
N HIS A 149 -11.00 -3.23 -4.42
CA HIS A 149 -10.91 -1.85 -3.90
C HIS A 149 -9.85 -1.03 -4.65
N VAL A 150 -8.68 -1.59 -4.89
CA VAL A 150 -7.60 -0.89 -5.61
C VAL A 150 -8.01 -0.63 -7.06
N ARG A 151 -8.68 -1.58 -7.71
CA ARG A 151 -9.19 -1.38 -9.07
C ARG A 151 -10.24 -0.27 -9.13
N ALA A 152 -11.12 -0.19 -8.13
CA ALA A 152 -12.10 0.90 -8.04
C ALA A 152 -11.41 2.26 -7.85
N LEU A 153 -10.35 2.30 -7.04
CA LEU A 153 -9.55 3.51 -6.84
C LEU A 153 -8.89 3.96 -8.14
N LYS A 154 -8.40 3.03 -8.96
CA LYS A 154 -7.83 3.33 -10.28
C LYS A 154 -8.87 3.94 -11.22
N ALA A 155 -10.10 3.42 -11.22
CA ALA A 155 -11.18 3.92 -12.07
C ALA A 155 -11.60 5.35 -11.70
N ASP A 156 -11.48 5.72 -10.41
CA ASP A 156 -11.84 7.06 -9.91
C ASP A 156 -10.69 8.08 -10.04
N ALA A 157 -9.50 7.62 -10.40
CA ALA A 157 -8.31 8.48 -10.50
C ALA A 157 -8.23 9.24 -11.83
#